data_ecf08459047cff53e3ab1e392df67fc1
#
_entry.id   ecf08459047cff53e3ab1e392df67fc1
#
_cell.length_a   1.000
_cell.length_b   1.000
_cell.length_c   1.000
_cell.angle_alpha   90.00
_cell.angle_beta   90.00
_cell.angle_gamma   90.00
#
_symmetry.space_group_name_H-M   'P 1'
#
loop_
_entity.id
_entity.type
_entity.pdbx_description
1 polymer ?
#
loop_
_entity_poly.entity_id
_entity_poly.type
_entity_poly.pdbx_seq_one_letter_code
_entity_poly.pdbx_strand_id
1 'polypeptide(L)'
;VARRLPSAPPVLPGFSHVRVLGSGGFADVFLYEQNMPRRQVAVKVMLSEVVNDQVRQMFQAEANLMAQLSAHPSILTVFQASVSADGRPYLVMELCSSSLSERYRRDRIPVADVLRIGVKIGSAVETAHRQGVLHRDLKPSNILMTAYGHPVLSDFGIAASLSESEPQEVVGMSIPWSAPEVLLDETNGTIESEVWSLGATVYSLLAGRSPFEVLGGDKNGASDLIGRIDKAKLVPTGRTDVPPTLERLLARSMSRRPENRQASVLEFVRELQQVESEIGVVQTPIEVAVDDWALATVADLEDKTRLRGVTPVQASRRRRRRLATEAQVQAQHGGSLQQSRAVPRSTGTRPARRRSVLVMTWALVAVSVVGIGLAAAATLVLVRSTSTDIPRVADVASSSDGSSVVFTWSDPGLRAGDTYVISTGEQTSQQSADRFVATPADPGDEVCITVTVSRGGATGPASNENCATAGQG
;
A
#
# COMPACT_ATOMS: atom_id res chain seq x y z
N VAL A 1 -29.75 9.32 -8.90
CA VAL A 1 -29.40 7.98 -9.38
C VAL A 1 -30.19 6.97 -8.54
N ALA A 2 -31.07 6.15 -9.16
CA ALA A 2 -31.81 5.10 -8.48
C ALA A 2 -30.80 4.11 -7.84
N ARG A 3 -30.88 3.90 -6.53
CA ARG A 3 -30.02 2.94 -5.83
C ARG A 3 -30.37 1.54 -6.35
N ARG A 4 -29.40 0.82 -6.91
CA ARG A 4 -29.55 -0.59 -7.28
C ARG A 4 -29.95 -1.39 -6.03
N LEU A 5 -30.82 -2.39 -6.19
CA LEU A 5 -31.11 -3.34 -5.14
C LEU A 5 -29.87 -4.22 -4.87
N PRO A 6 -29.59 -4.57 -3.59
CA PRO A 6 -28.51 -5.48 -3.27
C PRO A 6 -28.72 -6.85 -3.96
N SER A 7 -27.63 -7.50 -4.35
CA SER A 7 -27.64 -8.87 -4.83
C SER A 7 -28.06 -9.85 -3.70
N ALA A 8 -28.44 -11.06 -4.06
CA ALA A 8 -28.66 -12.11 -3.08
C ALA A 8 -27.36 -12.42 -2.32
N PRO A 9 -27.37 -12.51 -0.97
CA PRO A 9 -26.18 -12.88 -0.22
C PRO A 9 -25.76 -14.32 -0.55
N PRO A 10 -24.47 -14.58 -0.83
CA PRO A 10 -24.01 -15.93 -1.10
C PRO A 10 -24.02 -16.81 0.15
N VAL A 11 -24.20 -18.11 -0.05
CA VAL A 11 -23.99 -19.09 1.03
C VAL A 11 -22.48 -19.29 1.20
N LEU A 12 -21.96 -18.97 2.39
CA LEU A 12 -20.55 -19.08 2.71
C LEU A 12 -20.33 -20.14 3.81
N PRO A 13 -19.49 -21.18 3.56
CA PRO A 13 -19.21 -22.19 4.58
C PRO A 13 -18.61 -21.57 5.85
N GLY A 14 -19.20 -21.86 7.01
CA GLY A 14 -18.75 -21.32 8.29
C GLY A 14 -19.22 -19.90 8.62
N PHE A 15 -20.12 -19.33 7.81
CA PHE A 15 -20.70 -18.00 8.04
C PHE A 15 -22.21 -18.03 7.89
N SER A 16 -22.90 -17.26 8.71
CA SER A 16 -24.36 -17.08 8.67
C SER A 16 -24.69 -15.64 8.28
N HIS A 17 -25.46 -15.45 7.21
CA HIS A 17 -25.89 -14.12 6.77
C HIS A 17 -26.81 -13.48 7.81
N VAL A 18 -26.60 -12.18 8.10
CA VAL A 18 -27.42 -11.40 9.04
C VAL A 18 -28.22 -10.33 8.28
N ARG A 19 -27.55 -9.43 7.56
CA ARG A 19 -28.20 -8.34 6.80
C ARG A 19 -27.25 -7.68 5.81
N VAL A 20 -27.80 -6.85 4.93
CA VAL A 20 -27.03 -5.97 4.04
C VAL A 20 -26.45 -4.81 4.85
N LEU A 21 -25.19 -4.46 4.62
CA LEU A 21 -24.52 -3.26 5.14
C LEU A 21 -24.52 -2.12 4.12
N GLY A 22 -24.29 -2.43 2.84
CA GLY A 22 -24.24 -1.45 1.79
C GLY A 22 -24.22 -2.08 0.40
N SER A 23 -24.50 -1.26 -0.63
CA SER A 23 -24.46 -1.67 -2.03
C SER A 23 -23.69 -0.63 -2.83
N GLY A 24 -22.71 -1.08 -3.63
CA GLY A 24 -21.88 -0.26 -4.49
C GLY A 24 -22.04 -0.63 -5.98
N GLY A 25 -21.26 0.02 -6.85
CA GLY A 25 -21.27 -0.23 -8.29
C GLY A 25 -20.72 -1.61 -8.67
N PHE A 26 -19.72 -2.11 -7.92
CA PHE A 26 -18.98 -3.34 -8.25
C PHE A 26 -19.15 -4.45 -7.21
N ALA A 27 -19.60 -4.12 -6.01
CA ALA A 27 -19.73 -5.06 -4.90
C ALA A 27 -20.85 -4.66 -3.94
N ASP A 28 -21.39 -5.65 -3.24
CA ASP A 28 -22.27 -5.46 -2.09
C ASP A 28 -21.54 -5.88 -0.82
N VAL A 29 -21.86 -5.21 0.29
CA VAL A 29 -21.28 -5.50 1.61
C VAL A 29 -22.39 -6.03 2.52
N PHE A 30 -22.16 -7.19 3.09
CA PHE A 30 -23.10 -7.89 3.98
C PHE A 30 -22.52 -8.05 5.38
N LEU A 31 -23.37 -8.05 6.39
CA LEU A 31 -23.04 -8.53 7.72
C LEU A 31 -23.22 -10.03 7.78
N TYR A 32 -22.17 -10.73 8.19
CA TYR A 32 -22.21 -12.15 8.51
C TYR A 32 -21.78 -12.38 9.95
N GLU A 33 -22.24 -13.47 10.54
CA GLU A 33 -21.69 -14.04 11.75
C GLU A 33 -20.79 -15.23 11.36
N GLN A 34 -19.51 -15.16 11.69
CA GLN A 34 -18.57 -16.27 11.58
C GLN A 34 -18.87 -17.26 12.70
N ASN A 35 -19.00 -18.57 12.40
CA ASN A 35 -19.43 -19.58 13.35
C ASN A 35 -18.28 -20.00 14.31
N MET A 36 -17.04 -20.04 13.81
CA MET A 36 -15.87 -20.44 14.62
C MET A 36 -14.60 -19.74 14.12
N PRO A 37 -13.94 -18.87 14.93
CA PRO A 37 -14.47 -18.33 16.20
C PRO A 37 -15.70 -17.47 15.96
N ARG A 38 -16.63 -17.44 16.92
CA ARG A 38 -17.87 -16.67 16.76
C ARG A 38 -17.62 -15.18 16.84
N ARG A 39 -17.87 -14.48 15.74
CA ARG A 39 -17.77 -13.01 15.64
C ARG A 39 -18.57 -12.48 14.46
N GLN A 40 -18.96 -11.21 14.55
CA GLN A 40 -19.53 -10.49 13.41
C GLN A 40 -18.42 -9.96 12.49
N VAL A 41 -18.64 -10.10 11.19
CA VAL A 41 -17.69 -9.67 10.14
C VAL A 41 -18.45 -8.97 9.01
N ALA A 42 -17.78 -8.03 8.34
CA ALA A 42 -18.27 -7.50 7.08
C ALA A 42 -17.72 -8.37 5.93
N VAL A 43 -18.60 -8.69 4.98
CA VAL A 43 -18.24 -9.48 3.79
C VAL A 43 -18.56 -8.67 2.55
N LYS A 44 -17.52 -8.24 1.82
CA LYS A 44 -17.62 -7.57 0.52
C LYS A 44 -17.66 -8.63 -0.56
N VAL A 45 -18.75 -8.68 -1.33
CA VAL A 45 -19.00 -9.69 -2.37
C VAL A 45 -19.08 -8.98 -3.71
N MET A 46 -18.28 -9.42 -4.68
CA MET A 46 -18.33 -8.87 -6.03
C MET A 46 -19.64 -9.22 -6.72
N LEU A 47 -20.13 -8.33 -7.58
CA LEU A 47 -21.32 -8.59 -8.37
C LEU A 47 -21.02 -9.60 -9.48
N SER A 48 -21.94 -10.52 -9.73
CA SER A 48 -21.83 -11.55 -10.78
C SER A 48 -21.60 -10.95 -12.16
N GLU A 49 -22.24 -9.81 -12.43
CA GLU A 49 -22.22 -9.12 -13.71
C GLU A 49 -20.85 -8.52 -14.07
N VAL A 50 -20.01 -8.24 -13.06
CA VAL A 50 -18.68 -7.65 -13.27
C VAL A 50 -17.55 -8.68 -13.15
N VAL A 51 -17.87 -9.93 -12.77
CA VAL A 51 -16.84 -10.97 -12.56
C VAL A 51 -16.41 -11.56 -13.90
N ASN A 52 -15.17 -11.29 -14.29
CA ASN A 52 -14.43 -11.95 -15.35
C ASN A 52 -13.05 -12.38 -14.83
N ASP A 53 -12.23 -13.03 -15.64
CA ASP A 53 -10.92 -13.53 -15.18
C ASP A 53 -9.97 -12.39 -14.78
N GLN A 54 -10.00 -11.26 -15.46
CA GLN A 54 -9.20 -10.09 -15.14
C GLN A 54 -9.62 -9.53 -13.77
N VAL A 55 -10.93 -9.37 -13.53
CA VAL A 55 -11.46 -8.92 -12.23
C VAL A 55 -11.08 -9.88 -11.10
N ARG A 56 -11.07 -11.19 -11.36
CA ARG A 56 -10.63 -12.19 -10.36
C ARG A 56 -9.16 -12.03 -9.99
N GLN A 57 -8.28 -11.85 -11.00
CA GLN A 57 -6.85 -11.64 -10.77
C GLN A 57 -6.61 -10.35 -9.98
N MET A 58 -7.28 -9.27 -10.34
CA MET A 58 -7.19 -7.98 -9.64
C MET A 58 -7.70 -8.09 -8.20
N PHE A 59 -8.84 -8.74 -7.98
CA PHE A 59 -9.37 -8.99 -6.64
C PHE A 59 -8.38 -9.78 -5.78
N GLN A 60 -7.71 -10.78 -6.36
CA GLN A 60 -6.70 -11.57 -5.63
C GLN A 60 -5.45 -10.73 -5.30
N ALA A 61 -5.02 -9.87 -6.21
CA ALA A 61 -3.91 -8.94 -5.96
C ALA A 61 -4.27 -7.96 -4.82
N GLU A 62 -5.50 -7.39 -4.83
CA GLU A 62 -6.02 -6.55 -3.74
C GLU A 62 -6.03 -7.27 -2.41
N ALA A 63 -6.61 -8.46 -2.39
CA ALA A 63 -6.71 -9.23 -1.16
C ALA A 63 -5.33 -9.51 -0.56
N ASN A 64 -4.35 -9.87 -1.39
CA ASN A 64 -2.97 -10.09 -0.95
C ASN A 64 -2.32 -8.80 -0.42
N LEU A 65 -2.51 -7.69 -1.12
CA LEU A 65 -2.02 -6.38 -0.72
C LEU A 65 -2.64 -5.92 0.60
N MET A 66 -3.97 -6.01 0.70
CA MET A 66 -4.69 -5.67 1.93
C MET A 66 -4.25 -6.53 3.10
N ALA A 67 -3.98 -7.83 2.88
CA ALA A 67 -3.47 -8.72 3.92
C ALA A 67 -2.08 -8.29 4.42
N GLN A 68 -1.19 -7.86 3.52
CA GLN A 68 0.14 -7.34 3.89
C GLN A 68 0.05 -6.02 4.65
N LEU A 69 -0.81 -5.10 4.20
CA LEU A 69 -1.00 -3.79 4.81
C LEU A 69 -1.82 -3.83 6.10
N SER A 70 -2.65 -4.85 6.31
CA SER A 70 -3.59 -4.95 7.45
C SER A 70 -2.92 -5.12 8.82
N ALA A 71 -1.59 -5.25 8.88
CA ALA A 71 -0.83 -5.12 10.12
C ALA A 71 -0.78 -3.69 10.66
N HIS A 72 -1.06 -2.68 9.82
CA HIS A 72 -1.11 -1.28 10.23
C HIS A 72 -2.42 -0.98 10.97
N PRO A 73 -2.38 -0.32 12.17
CA PRO A 73 -3.58 -0.14 13.00
C PRO A 73 -4.66 0.76 12.37
N SER A 74 -4.30 1.58 11.37
CA SER A 74 -5.24 2.45 10.65
C SER A 74 -5.51 1.97 9.21
N ILE A 75 -5.31 0.68 8.93
CA ILE A 75 -5.76 0.00 7.69
C ILE A 75 -6.77 -1.08 8.08
N LEU A 76 -7.85 -1.18 7.33
CA LEU A 76 -8.92 -2.15 7.60
C LEU A 76 -8.38 -3.58 7.59
N THR A 77 -8.63 -4.33 8.67
CA THR A 77 -8.15 -5.71 8.78
C THR A 77 -8.95 -6.63 7.86
N VAL A 78 -8.23 -7.35 6.99
CA VAL A 78 -8.77 -8.43 6.17
C VAL A 78 -8.47 -9.77 6.85
N PHE A 79 -9.52 -10.57 7.04
CA PHE A 79 -9.41 -11.87 7.69
C PHE A 79 -9.30 -13.03 6.70
N GLN A 80 -9.97 -12.91 5.55
CA GLN A 80 -10.02 -13.97 4.55
C GLN A 80 -10.46 -13.42 3.19
N ALA A 81 -9.93 -13.98 2.12
CA ALA A 81 -10.43 -13.82 0.76
C ALA A 81 -10.71 -15.19 0.15
N SER A 82 -11.82 -15.34 -0.60
CA SER A 82 -12.17 -16.60 -1.26
C SER A 82 -13.20 -16.37 -2.37
N VAL A 83 -13.66 -17.47 -2.97
CA VAL A 83 -14.73 -17.48 -3.98
C VAL A 83 -15.90 -18.29 -3.43
N SER A 84 -17.11 -17.74 -3.51
CA SER A 84 -18.35 -18.41 -3.10
C SER A 84 -18.75 -19.53 -4.06
N ALA A 85 -19.70 -20.37 -3.64
CA ALA A 85 -20.18 -21.50 -4.44
C ALA A 85 -20.82 -21.06 -5.78
N ASP A 86 -21.36 -19.83 -5.83
CA ASP A 86 -21.92 -19.22 -7.05
C ASP A 86 -20.87 -18.49 -7.92
N GLY A 87 -19.57 -18.66 -7.60
CA GLY A 87 -18.44 -18.14 -8.40
C GLY A 87 -18.07 -16.71 -8.12
N ARG A 88 -18.70 -16.01 -7.15
CA ARG A 88 -18.38 -14.62 -6.81
C ARG A 88 -17.21 -14.53 -5.83
N PRO A 89 -16.17 -13.73 -6.14
CA PRO A 89 -15.12 -13.41 -5.18
C PRO A 89 -15.67 -12.64 -3.98
N TYR A 90 -15.18 -12.94 -2.77
CA TYR A 90 -15.56 -12.23 -1.55
C TYR A 90 -14.40 -12.02 -0.60
N LEU A 91 -14.47 -10.93 0.16
CA LEU A 91 -13.49 -10.51 1.16
C LEU A 91 -14.16 -10.44 2.54
N VAL A 92 -13.64 -11.17 3.50
CA VAL A 92 -14.07 -11.13 4.91
C VAL A 92 -13.17 -10.16 5.65
N MET A 93 -13.75 -9.14 6.28
CA MET A 93 -13.04 -8.06 6.92
C MET A 93 -13.65 -7.64 8.24
N GLU A 94 -12.91 -6.84 9.01
CA GLU A 94 -13.37 -6.27 10.26
C GLU A 94 -14.68 -5.50 10.08
N LEU A 95 -15.62 -5.70 11.00
CA LEU A 95 -16.86 -4.94 11.04
C LEU A 95 -16.60 -3.58 11.67
N CYS A 96 -16.77 -2.52 10.89
CA CYS A 96 -16.70 -1.15 11.35
C CYS A 96 -18.09 -0.60 11.70
N SER A 97 -18.14 0.35 12.63
CA SER A 97 -19.38 0.93 13.13
C SER A 97 -20.05 1.88 12.14
N SER A 98 -19.26 2.65 11.39
CA SER A 98 -19.74 3.66 10.43
C SER A 98 -18.62 4.11 9.49
N SER A 99 -18.99 4.71 8.35
CA SER A 99 -18.06 5.49 7.52
C SER A 99 -18.18 6.97 7.87
N LEU A 100 -17.15 7.75 7.51
CA LEU A 100 -17.19 9.20 7.68
C LEU A 100 -18.04 9.90 6.60
N SER A 101 -18.52 9.17 5.58
CA SER A 101 -19.26 9.74 4.44
C SER A 101 -20.53 10.51 4.80
N GLU A 102 -21.28 10.00 5.78
CA GLU A 102 -22.50 10.65 6.24
C GLU A 102 -22.23 11.63 7.39
N ARG A 103 -21.29 11.26 8.26
CA ARG A 103 -21.00 12.02 9.46
C ARG A 103 -20.48 13.42 9.14
N TYR A 104 -19.54 13.56 8.18
CA TYR A 104 -18.94 14.86 7.90
C TYR A 104 -19.94 15.89 7.34
N ARG A 105 -21.04 15.45 6.72
CA ARG A 105 -22.09 16.33 6.20
C ARG A 105 -23.13 16.72 7.23
N ARG A 106 -23.33 15.92 8.28
CA ARG A 106 -24.35 16.12 9.31
C ARG A 106 -23.79 16.78 10.57
N ASP A 107 -22.57 16.37 10.95
CA ASP A 107 -21.97 16.73 12.21
C ASP A 107 -20.81 17.70 12.00
N ARG A 108 -20.73 18.73 12.85
CA ARG A 108 -19.52 19.53 12.94
C ARG A 108 -18.47 18.75 13.74
N ILE A 109 -17.51 18.14 13.04
CA ILE A 109 -16.44 17.39 13.68
C ILE A 109 -15.46 18.38 14.34
N PRO A 110 -15.06 18.19 15.62
CA PRO A 110 -14.05 19.01 16.27
C PRO A 110 -12.73 19.02 15.50
N VAL A 111 -12.03 20.16 15.47
CA VAL A 111 -10.75 20.30 14.73
C VAL A 111 -9.73 19.28 15.20
N ALA A 112 -9.61 19.06 16.52
CA ALA A 112 -8.69 18.07 17.09
C ALA A 112 -8.98 16.63 16.59
N ASP A 113 -10.26 16.26 16.46
CA ASP A 113 -10.64 14.94 15.92
C ASP A 113 -10.28 14.81 14.44
N VAL A 114 -10.48 15.89 13.65
CA VAL A 114 -10.12 15.89 12.22
C VAL A 114 -8.60 15.77 12.05
N LEU A 115 -7.82 16.50 12.83
CA LEU A 115 -6.35 16.39 12.83
C LEU A 115 -5.91 14.97 13.17
N ARG A 116 -6.45 14.40 14.24
CA ARG A 116 -6.19 13.01 14.65
C ARG A 116 -6.51 12.01 13.52
N ILE A 117 -7.65 12.15 12.85
CA ILE A 117 -8.02 11.31 11.70
C ILE A 117 -7.02 11.51 10.56
N GLY A 118 -6.67 12.76 10.23
CA GLY A 118 -5.70 13.08 9.18
C GLY A 118 -4.33 12.47 9.42
N VAL A 119 -3.81 12.54 10.66
CA VAL A 119 -2.52 11.94 11.06
C VAL A 119 -2.56 10.42 10.95
N LYS A 120 -3.62 9.77 11.47
CA LYS A 120 -3.76 8.31 11.45
C LYS A 120 -3.90 7.76 10.02
N ILE A 121 -4.78 8.34 9.23
CA ILE A 121 -4.98 7.94 7.83
C ILE A 121 -3.76 8.28 6.98
N GLY A 122 -3.14 9.45 7.18
CA GLY A 122 -1.90 9.77 6.50
C GLY A 122 -0.76 8.81 6.84
N SER A 123 -0.67 8.32 8.08
CA SER A 123 0.30 7.26 8.46
C SER A 123 0.04 5.95 7.72
N ALA A 124 -1.23 5.58 7.54
CA ALA A 124 -1.62 4.40 6.75
C ALA A 124 -1.23 4.54 5.26
N VAL A 125 -1.51 5.71 4.67
CA VAL A 125 -1.17 6.02 3.27
C VAL A 125 0.34 6.03 3.06
N GLU A 126 1.10 6.69 3.95
CA GLU A 126 2.58 6.70 3.90
C GLU A 126 3.15 5.27 4.00
N THR A 127 2.55 4.40 4.83
CA THR A 127 2.96 3.00 4.95
C THR A 127 2.75 2.24 3.63
N ALA A 128 1.63 2.50 2.92
CA ALA A 128 1.37 1.93 1.61
C ALA A 128 2.37 2.46 0.56
N HIS A 129 2.67 3.76 0.56
CA HIS A 129 3.65 4.37 -0.34
C HIS A 129 5.04 3.77 -0.20
N ARG A 130 5.49 3.47 1.01
CA ARG A 130 6.77 2.77 1.25
C ARG A 130 6.81 1.36 0.70
N GLN A 131 5.66 0.74 0.49
CA GLN A 131 5.54 -0.55 -0.18
C GLN A 131 5.28 -0.42 -1.70
N GLY A 132 5.40 0.80 -2.25
CA GLY A 132 5.19 1.08 -3.66
C GLY A 132 3.72 1.08 -4.09
N VAL A 133 2.79 1.26 -3.15
CA VAL A 133 1.35 1.19 -3.40
C VAL A 133 0.70 2.55 -3.20
N LEU A 134 -0.07 2.99 -4.19
CA LEU A 134 -0.97 4.13 -4.11
C LEU A 134 -2.39 3.67 -3.78
N HIS A 135 -3.11 4.46 -2.97
CA HIS A 135 -4.51 4.16 -2.63
C HIS A 135 -5.48 4.50 -3.77
N ARG A 136 -5.25 5.59 -4.50
CA ARG A 136 -6.00 6.09 -5.67
C ARG A 136 -7.46 6.50 -5.44
N ASP A 137 -8.03 6.25 -4.26
CA ASP A 137 -9.44 6.60 -3.96
C ASP A 137 -9.61 7.13 -2.53
N LEU A 138 -8.72 8.05 -2.11
CA LEU A 138 -8.79 8.68 -0.78
C LEU A 138 -9.98 9.63 -0.69
N LYS A 139 -10.96 9.30 0.15
CA LYS A 139 -12.18 10.08 0.38
C LYS A 139 -12.84 9.70 1.71
N PRO A 140 -13.76 10.52 2.26
CA PRO A 140 -14.41 10.25 3.54
C PRO A 140 -15.19 8.92 3.61
N SER A 141 -15.70 8.41 2.46
CA SER A 141 -16.44 7.14 2.43
C SER A 141 -15.54 5.91 2.66
N ASN A 142 -14.26 6.01 2.34
CA ASN A 142 -13.28 4.95 2.51
C ASN A 142 -12.55 5.04 3.86
N ILE A 143 -12.93 6.00 4.72
CA ILE A 143 -12.48 6.06 6.11
C ILE A 143 -13.60 5.55 6.99
N LEU A 144 -13.37 4.39 7.58
CA LEU A 144 -14.31 3.73 8.48
C LEU A 144 -13.88 3.94 9.93
N MET A 145 -14.83 3.82 10.84
CA MET A 145 -14.58 3.88 12.27
C MET A 145 -14.76 2.50 12.89
N THR A 146 -13.73 1.99 13.54
CA THR A 146 -13.87 0.73 14.32
C THR A 146 -14.82 0.90 15.49
N ALA A 147 -15.20 -0.21 16.13
CA ALA A 147 -16.02 -0.18 17.34
C ALA A 147 -15.38 0.63 18.50
N TYR A 148 -14.07 0.83 18.45
CA TYR A 148 -13.30 1.58 19.46
C TYR A 148 -13.05 3.04 19.08
N GLY A 149 -13.63 3.52 17.95
CA GLY A 149 -13.47 4.90 17.48
C GLY A 149 -12.12 5.18 16.84
N HIS A 150 -11.39 4.15 16.37
CA HIS A 150 -10.19 4.31 15.56
C HIS A 150 -10.56 4.47 14.08
N PRO A 151 -9.98 5.45 13.36
CA PRO A 151 -10.15 5.56 11.93
C PRO A 151 -9.28 4.52 11.23
N VAL A 152 -9.88 3.80 10.26
CA VAL A 152 -9.20 2.84 9.40
C VAL A 152 -9.53 3.12 7.94
N LEU A 153 -8.54 2.97 7.07
CA LEU A 153 -8.64 3.14 5.64
C LEU A 153 -9.03 1.82 4.99
N SER A 154 -10.06 1.85 4.13
CA SER A 154 -10.55 0.71 3.37
C SER A 154 -10.44 0.97 1.86
N ASP A 155 -10.68 -0.07 1.06
CA ASP A 155 -10.83 0.02 -0.39
C ASP A 155 -9.64 0.65 -1.11
N PHE A 156 -8.45 0.04 -0.98
CA PHE A 156 -7.30 0.37 -1.81
C PHE A 156 -7.66 0.17 -3.28
N GLY A 157 -7.56 1.24 -4.07
CA GLY A 157 -8.23 1.46 -5.34
C GLY A 157 -7.83 0.55 -6.50
N ILE A 158 -8.24 -0.69 -6.45
CA ILE A 158 -8.15 -1.62 -7.59
C ILE A 158 -9.24 -1.32 -8.63
N ALA A 159 -10.36 -0.74 -8.20
CA ALA A 159 -11.39 -0.28 -9.13
C ALA A 159 -10.86 0.78 -10.14
N ALA A 160 -9.82 1.54 -9.80
CA ALA A 160 -9.18 2.47 -10.73
C ALA A 160 -8.48 1.76 -11.89
N SER A 161 -7.92 0.56 -11.66
CA SER A 161 -7.32 -0.25 -12.74
C SER A 161 -8.36 -0.95 -13.63
N LEU A 162 -9.62 -1.09 -13.19
CA LEU A 162 -10.70 -1.66 -14.01
C LEU A 162 -11.23 -0.67 -15.05
N SER A 163 -11.11 0.63 -14.80
CA SER A 163 -11.54 1.66 -15.75
C SER A 163 -10.57 1.91 -16.90
N GLU A 164 -9.34 1.36 -16.83
CA GLU A 164 -8.35 1.47 -17.91
C GLU A 164 -8.69 0.60 -19.13
N SER A 165 -9.66 -0.33 -19.02
CA SER A 165 -9.96 -1.31 -20.08
C SER A 165 -11.15 -0.95 -20.97
N GLU A 166 -11.96 0.04 -20.61
CA GLU A 166 -13.05 0.52 -21.47
C GLU A 166 -13.27 2.05 -21.29
N PRO A 167 -13.40 2.82 -22.39
CA PRO A 167 -13.77 4.23 -22.33
C PRO A 167 -15.29 4.34 -22.07
N GLN A 168 -15.73 3.91 -20.90
CA GLN A 168 -17.09 4.16 -20.45
C GLN A 168 -17.09 5.23 -19.36
N GLU A 169 -17.84 6.28 -19.64
CA GLU A 169 -18.27 7.36 -18.76
C GLU A 169 -17.64 7.41 -17.36
N VAL A 170 -17.12 8.56 -16.99
CA VAL A 170 -16.58 9.01 -15.69
C VAL A 170 -17.46 8.66 -14.46
N VAL A 171 -18.29 7.62 -14.53
CA VAL A 171 -19.32 7.17 -13.59
C VAL A 171 -18.75 6.33 -12.45
N GLY A 172 -17.52 6.51 -12.07
CA GLY A 172 -16.95 5.82 -10.89
C GLY A 172 -15.89 6.62 -10.16
N MET A 173 -15.40 7.70 -10.77
CA MET A 173 -14.33 8.50 -10.17
C MET A 173 -14.86 9.35 -9.02
N SER A 174 -14.08 9.41 -7.95
CA SER A 174 -14.35 10.25 -6.78
C SER A 174 -13.96 11.71 -7.06
N ILE A 175 -14.53 12.29 -8.13
CA ILE A 175 -14.20 13.61 -8.69
C ILE A 175 -13.92 14.67 -7.61
N PRO A 176 -14.75 14.83 -6.55
CA PRO A 176 -14.55 15.90 -5.57
C PRO A 176 -13.23 15.84 -4.79
N TRP A 177 -12.56 14.68 -4.74
CA TRP A 177 -11.32 14.44 -4.00
C TRP A 177 -10.13 14.13 -4.89
N SER A 178 -10.35 13.94 -6.19
CA SER A 178 -9.29 13.62 -7.15
C SER A 178 -8.50 14.86 -7.54
N ALA A 179 -7.19 14.70 -7.72
CA ALA A 179 -6.31 15.76 -8.17
C ALA A 179 -6.55 16.12 -9.64
N PRO A 180 -6.30 17.38 -10.05
CA PRO A 180 -6.59 17.83 -11.41
C PRO A 180 -5.83 17.03 -12.48
N GLU A 181 -4.57 16.70 -12.26
CA GLU A 181 -3.76 15.90 -13.19
C GLU A 181 -4.30 14.47 -13.38
N VAL A 182 -4.97 13.91 -12.38
CA VAL A 182 -5.65 12.60 -12.48
C VAL A 182 -6.98 12.73 -13.24
N LEU A 183 -7.74 13.81 -12.99
CA LEU A 183 -9.03 14.05 -13.68
C LEU A 183 -8.86 14.43 -15.15
N LEU A 184 -7.69 14.91 -15.54
CA LEU A 184 -7.36 15.31 -16.91
C LEU A 184 -6.55 14.23 -17.63
N ASP A 185 -6.45 13.02 -17.07
CA ASP A 185 -5.69 11.87 -17.61
C ASP A 185 -4.20 12.18 -17.90
N GLU A 186 -3.61 13.15 -17.15
CA GLU A 186 -2.19 13.48 -17.24
C GLU A 186 -1.34 12.41 -16.54
N THR A 187 -1.92 11.67 -15.58
CA THR A 187 -1.27 10.58 -14.83
C THR A 187 -2.30 9.65 -14.19
N ASN A 188 -1.91 8.39 -13.99
CA ASN A 188 -2.72 7.38 -13.27
C ASN A 188 -2.62 7.50 -11.74
N GLY A 189 -1.96 8.57 -11.24
CA GLY A 189 -1.77 8.85 -9.83
C GLY A 189 -0.29 8.88 -9.43
N THR A 190 0.02 9.76 -8.48
CA THR A 190 1.34 9.96 -7.88
C THR A 190 1.20 10.17 -6.37
N ILE A 191 2.33 10.23 -5.64
CA ILE A 191 2.33 10.58 -4.22
C ILE A 191 1.71 11.98 -4.02
N GLU A 192 2.03 12.93 -4.88
CA GLU A 192 1.51 14.30 -4.81
C GLU A 192 -0.01 14.36 -5.09
N SER A 193 -0.54 13.48 -5.96
CA SER A 193 -1.98 13.36 -6.17
C SER A 193 -2.69 12.78 -4.94
N GLU A 194 -2.05 11.90 -4.17
CA GLU A 194 -2.59 11.40 -2.91
C GLU A 194 -2.49 12.42 -1.77
N VAL A 195 -1.46 13.27 -1.76
CA VAL A 195 -1.41 14.45 -0.87
C VAL A 195 -2.60 15.38 -1.12
N TRP A 196 -2.94 15.63 -2.40
CA TRP A 196 -4.16 16.36 -2.74
C TRP A 196 -5.41 15.68 -2.19
N SER A 197 -5.60 14.40 -2.45
CA SER A 197 -6.81 13.66 -2.05
C SER A 197 -6.95 13.58 -0.52
N LEU A 198 -5.84 13.43 0.22
CA LEU A 198 -5.83 13.49 1.67
C LEU A 198 -6.17 14.89 2.18
N GLY A 199 -5.60 15.95 1.60
CA GLY A 199 -5.95 17.33 1.90
C GLY A 199 -7.41 17.64 1.63
N ALA A 200 -7.95 17.20 0.49
CA ALA A 200 -9.36 17.31 0.14
C ALA A 200 -10.28 16.57 1.12
N THR A 201 -9.82 15.43 1.61
CA THR A 201 -10.53 14.62 2.61
C THR A 201 -10.56 15.37 3.95
N VAL A 202 -9.41 15.85 4.45
CA VAL A 202 -9.32 16.62 5.70
C VAL A 202 -10.16 17.90 5.61
N TYR A 203 -10.08 18.62 4.49
CA TYR A 203 -10.94 19.78 4.25
C TYR A 203 -12.43 19.41 4.35
N SER A 204 -12.84 18.30 3.73
CA SER A 204 -14.24 17.86 3.77
C SER A 204 -14.74 17.59 5.18
N LEU A 205 -13.91 16.96 6.01
CA LEU A 205 -14.23 16.68 7.42
C LEU A 205 -14.38 17.97 8.25
N LEU A 206 -13.63 19.04 7.90
CA LEU A 206 -13.73 20.33 8.55
C LEU A 206 -14.95 21.12 8.03
N ALA A 207 -15.10 21.23 6.71
CA ALA A 207 -16.05 22.14 6.07
C ALA A 207 -17.48 21.57 5.93
N GLY A 208 -17.67 20.24 6.14
CA GLY A 208 -18.94 19.57 5.92
C GLY A 208 -19.34 19.42 4.44
N ARG A 209 -18.43 19.75 3.54
CA ARG A 209 -18.60 19.69 2.07
C ARG A 209 -17.26 19.41 1.39
N SER A 210 -17.29 18.97 0.14
CA SER A 210 -16.04 18.80 -0.63
C SER A 210 -15.42 20.17 -0.99
N PRO A 211 -14.09 20.25 -1.27
CA PRO A 211 -13.36 21.51 -1.39
C PRO A 211 -13.91 22.48 -2.45
N PHE A 212 -14.38 21.95 -3.57
CA PHE A 212 -14.80 22.73 -4.72
C PHE A 212 -16.33 22.67 -4.95
N GLU A 213 -17.07 22.16 -3.97
CA GLU A 213 -18.53 22.11 -3.98
C GLU A 213 -19.13 23.51 -3.70
N VAL A 214 -20.10 23.93 -4.49
CA VAL A 214 -20.84 25.19 -4.31
C VAL A 214 -22.14 24.89 -3.56
N LEU A 215 -22.34 25.55 -2.43
CA LEU A 215 -23.55 25.38 -1.62
C LEU A 215 -24.73 26.05 -2.33
N GLY A 216 -25.90 25.39 -2.34
CA GLY A 216 -27.17 25.96 -2.78
C GLY A 216 -27.34 26.13 -4.30
N GLY A 217 -26.58 25.42 -5.12
CA GLY A 217 -26.66 25.53 -6.58
C GLY A 217 -26.70 24.20 -7.32
N ASP A 218 -27.36 24.19 -8.49
CA ASP A 218 -27.39 23.05 -9.43
C ASP A 218 -26.03 22.85 -10.17
N LYS A 219 -25.00 23.62 -9.79
CA LYS A 219 -23.69 23.68 -10.49
C LYS A 219 -22.65 22.75 -9.90
N ASN A 220 -23.02 21.56 -9.46
CA ASN A 220 -22.10 20.55 -8.94
C ASN A 220 -22.05 19.29 -9.82
N GLY A 221 -22.40 19.42 -11.09
CA GLY A 221 -22.19 18.37 -12.08
C GLY A 221 -20.71 18.04 -12.28
N ALA A 222 -20.41 16.88 -12.85
CA ALA A 222 -19.04 16.41 -13.03
C ALA A 222 -18.15 17.43 -13.75
N SER A 223 -18.60 17.95 -14.89
CA SER A 223 -17.85 18.95 -15.68
C SER A 223 -17.61 20.27 -14.93
N ASP A 224 -18.61 20.73 -14.15
CA ASP A 224 -18.48 21.95 -13.36
C ASP A 224 -17.46 21.79 -12.23
N LEU A 225 -17.45 20.61 -11.56
CA LEU A 225 -16.49 20.28 -10.52
C LEU A 225 -15.07 20.17 -11.09
N ILE A 226 -14.89 19.43 -12.19
CA ILE A 226 -13.59 19.29 -12.87
C ILE A 226 -13.04 20.69 -13.25
N GLY A 227 -13.86 21.54 -13.84
CA GLY A 227 -13.44 22.90 -14.20
C GLY A 227 -13.08 23.81 -13.01
N ARG A 228 -13.60 23.55 -11.79
CA ARG A 228 -13.20 24.24 -10.56
C ARG A 228 -11.95 23.63 -9.93
N ILE A 229 -11.84 22.31 -9.95
CA ILE A 229 -10.67 21.57 -9.47
C ILE A 229 -9.44 21.96 -10.29
N ASP A 230 -9.56 22.01 -11.61
CA ASP A 230 -8.46 22.45 -12.49
C ASP A 230 -7.95 23.86 -12.17
N LYS A 231 -8.84 24.78 -11.79
CA LYS A 231 -8.45 26.13 -11.36
C LYS A 231 -7.82 26.16 -9.95
N ALA A 232 -8.04 25.12 -9.15
CA ALA A 232 -7.54 24.95 -7.78
C ALA A 232 -7.70 26.18 -6.88
N LYS A 233 -8.78 26.96 -7.05
CA LYS A 233 -9.09 28.10 -6.19
C LYS A 233 -9.88 27.61 -4.98
N LEU A 234 -9.15 27.19 -3.94
CA LEU A 234 -9.73 26.71 -2.70
C LEU A 234 -10.40 27.87 -1.95
N VAL A 235 -11.66 27.63 -1.55
CA VAL A 235 -12.37 28.52 -0.63
C VAL A 235 -12.07 28.05 0.79
N PRO A 236 -11.72 28.94 1.74
CA PRO A 236 -11.52 28.56 3.15
C PRO A 236 -12.71 27.80 3.73
N THR A 237 -12.46 27.00 4.77
CA THR A 237 -13.51 26.18 5.41
C THR A 237 -14.66 27.00 5.96
N GLY A 238 -14.41 28.29 6.28
CA GLY A 238 -15.39 29.20 6.87
C GLY A 238 -15.60 28.98 8.37
N ARG A 239 -14.76 28.21 9.01
CA ARG A 239 -14.81 27.92 10.46
C ARG A 239 -13.89 28.87 11.21
N THR A 240 -14.40 29.48 12.28
CA THR A 240 -13.64 30.39 13.15
C THR A 240 -12.69 29.66 14.11
N ASP A 241 -12.92 28.36 14.33
CA ASP A 241 -12.09 27.50 15.21
C ASP A 241 -10.98 26.75 14.42
N VAL A 242 -10.90 26.93 13.10
CA VAL A 242 -9.80 26.39 12.26
C VAL A 242 -8.67 27.42 12.22
N PRO A 243 -7.44 27.05 12.68
CA PRO A 243 -6.32 28.01 12.68
C PRO A 243 -5.88 28.34 11.26
N PRO A 244 -5.38 29.58 11.02
CA PRO A 244 -4.90 29.99 9.69
C PRO A 244 -3.76 29.14 9.12
N THR A 245 -2.97 28.50 9.98
CA THR A 245 -1.93 27.53 9.62
C THR A 245 -2.53 26.30 8.95
N LEU A 246 -3.63 25.76 9.46
CA LEU A 246 -4.33 24.62 8.84
C LEU A 246 -4.95 25.00 7.49
N GLU A 247 -5.55 26.19 7.38
CA GLU A 247 -6.07 26.68 6.10
C GLU A 247 -4.94 26.78 5.03
N ARG A 248 -3.76 27.31 5.41
CA ARG A 248 -2.60 27.38 4.51
C ARG A 248 -2.06 26.00 4.12
N LEU A 249 -2.00 25.06 5.08
CA LEU A 249 -1.60 23.68 4.85
C LEU A 249 -2.51 23.03 3.80
N LEU A 250 -3.81 23.14 3.97
CA LEU A 250 -4.80 22.61 3.04
C LEU A 250 -4.73 23.29 1.66
N ALA A 251 -4.52 24.60 1.62
CA ALA A 251 -4.33 25.33 0.37
C ALA A 251 -3.05 24.88 -0.36
N ARG A 252 -1.98 24.58 0.36
CA ARG A 252 -0.74 24.04 -0.20
C ARG A 252 -0.96 22.62 -0.76
N SER A 253 -1.58 21.72 -0.01
CA SER A 253 -1.83 20.35 -0.45
C SER A 253 -2.72 20.27 -1.69
N MET A 254 -3.60 21.24 -1.87
CA MET A 254 -4.48 21.37 -3.04
C MET A 254 -4.01 22.44 -4.04
N SER A 255 -2.68 22.65 -4.17
CA SER A 255 -2.09 23.47 -5.22
C SER A 255 -2.26 22.80 -6.58
N ARG A 256 -2.59 23.59 -7.65
CA ARG A 256 -2.76 23.06 -9.02
C ARG A 256 -1.54 22.28 -9.50
N ARG A 257 -0.35 22.79 -9.21
CA ARG A 257 0.91 22.20 -9.59
C ARG A 257 1.37 21.22 -8.52
N PRO A 258 1.60 19.93 -8.85
CA PRO A 258 2.04 18.91 -7.88
C PRO A 258 3.30 19.29 -7.12
N GLU A 259 4.27 19.94 -7.79
CA GLU A 259 5.55 20.35 -7.19
C GLU A 259 5.43 21.42 -6.08
N ASN A 260 4.29 22.09 -5.97
CA ASN A 260 4.01 23.06 -4.92
C ASN A 260 3.36 22.44 -3.67
N ARG A 261 2.96 21.17 -3.74
CA ARG A 261 2.37 20.43 -2.62
C ARG A 261 3.45 19.94 -1.66
N GLN A 262 3.07 19.28 -0.60
CA GLN A 262 4.00 18.51 0.23
C GLN A 262 4.59 17.37 -0.63
N ALA A 263 5.91 17.14 -0.51
CA ALA A 263 6.63 16.14 -1.30
C ALA A 263 6.30 14.68 -0.89
N SER A 264 5.68 14.50 0.28
CA SER A 264 5.23 13.20 0.77
C SER A 264 4.03 13.34 1.68
N VAL A 265 3.29 12.27 1.87
CA VAL A 265 2.22 12.23 2.86
C VAL A 265 2.77 12.37 4.27
N LEU A 266 3.98 11.88 4.53
CA LEU A 266 4.64 12.07 5.82
C LEU A 266 4.91 13.55 6.13
N GLU A 267 5.30 14.36 5.15
CA GLU A 267 5.46 15.82 5.32
C GLU A 267 4.12 16.46 5.69
N PHE A 268 3.05 16.13 4.97
CA PHE A 268 1.69 16.60 5.27
C PHE A 268 1.26 16.23 6.70
N VAL A 269 1.50 14.99 7.11
CA VAL A 269 1.18 14.50 8.49
C VAL A 269 1.95 15.25 9.55
N ARG A 270 3.24 15.56 9.33
CA ARG A 270 4.05 16.35 10.27
C ARG A 270 3.54 17.79 10.41
N GLU A 271 3.09 18.38 9.31
CA GLU A 271 2.45 19.71 9.37
C GLU A 271 1.13 19.65 10.15
N LEU A 272 0.31 18.58 10.03
CA LEU A 272 -0.88 18.40 10.88
C LEU A 272 -0.52 18.29 12.37
N GLN A 273 0.55 17.57 12.73
CA GLN A 273 1.03 17.51 14.13
C GLN A 273 1.50 18.87 14.65
N GLN A 274 2.09 19.72 13.80
CA GLN A 274 2.43 21.10 14.19
C GLN A 274 1.16 21.90 14.52
N VAL A 275 0.10 21.72 13.74
CA VAL A 275 -1.20 22.35 14.04
C VAL A 275 -1.82 21.81 15.33
N GLU A 276 -1.71 20.49 15.61
CA GLU A 276 -2.13 19.92 16.90
C GLU A 276 -1.43 20.62 18.06
N SER A 277 -0.12 20.86 17.96
CA SER A 277 0.64 21.61 18.98
C SER A 277 0.20 23.06 19.08
N GLU A 278 -0.07 23.75 17.95
CA GLU A 278 -0.55 25.13 17.91
C GLU A 278 -1.88 25.30 18.66
N ILE A 279 -2.80 24.35 18.51
CA ILE A 279 -4.09 24.39 19.21
C ILE A 279 -4.05 23.79 20.62
N GLY A 280 -2.87 23.42 21.12
CA GLY A 280 -2.66 22.95 22.49
C GLY A 280 -3.16 21.53 22.75
N VAL A 281 -3.32 20.67 21.73
CA VAL A 281 -3.64 19.26 21.90
C VAL A 281 -2.38 18.39 21.80
N VAL A 282 -2.44 17.20 22.40
CA VAL A 282 -1.34 16.23 22.31
C VAL A 282 -1.21 15.75 20.88
N GLN A 283 0.02 15.74 20.36
CA GLN A 283 0.29 15.23 19.02
C GLN A 283 -0.14 13.77 18.90
N THR A 284 -0.89 13.48 17.85
CA THR A 284 -1.25 12.11 17.46
C THR A 284 0.01 11.37 17.00
N PRO A 285 0.35 10.19 17.55
CA PRO A 285 1.50 9.44 17.11
C PRO A 285 1.42 9.06 15.64
N ILE A 286 2.53 9.27 14.89
CA ILE A 286 2.73 8.77 13.55
C ILE A 286 3.03 7.27 13.64
N GLU A 287 2.27 6.47 12.90
CA GLU A 287 2.39 5.00 12.88
C GLU A 287 2.93 4.57 11.50
N VAL A 288 4.20 4.80 11.27
CA VAL A 288 4.88 4.38 10.04
C VAL A 288 6.04 3.48 10.44
N ALA A 289 6.12 2.28 9.84
CA ALA A 289 7.20 1.36 10.12
C ALA A 289 8.56 2.00 9.81
N VAL A 290 9.48 1.93 10.76
CA VAL A 290 10.87 2.35 10.58
C VAL A 290 11.66 1.13 10.14
N ASP A 291 12.38 1.23 9.02
CA ASP A 291 13.11 0.09 8.41
C ASP A 291 14.10 -0.58 9.39
N ASP A 292 14.69 0.20 10.30
CA ASP A 292 15.57 -0.32 11.35
C ASP A 292 14.88 -1.27 12.35
N TRP A 293 13.56 -1.10 12.57
CA TRP A 293 12.78 -1.98 13.43
C TRP A 293 12.45 -3.32 12.76
N ALA A 294 12.29 -3.33 11.45
CA ALA A 294 12.05 -4.55 10.70
C ALA A 294 13.27 -5.49 10.76
N LEU A 295 14.49 -4.94 10.68
CA LEU A 295 15.74 -5.70 10.82
C LEU A 295 15.98 -6.16 12.27
N ALA A 296 15.69 -5.32 13.26
CA ALA A 296 15.79 -5.68 14.67
C ALA A 296 14.75 -6.75 15.07
N THR A 297 13.55 -6.71 14.48
CA THR A 297 12.47 -7.67 14.79
C THR A 297 12.76 -9.05 14.23
N VAL A 298 13.43 -9.17 13.08
CA VAL A 298 13.86 -10.48 12.52
C VAL A 298 14.93 -11.11 13.39
N ALA A 299 15.91 -10.33 13.86
CA ALA A 299 16.95 -10.82 14.77
C ALA A 299 16.38 -11.21 16.15
N ASP A 300 15.37 -10.50 16.66
CA ASP A 300 14.74 -10.73 17.97
C ASP A 300 13.67 -11.85 17.92
N LEU A 301 13.12 -12.18 16.75
CA LEU A 301 12.18 -13.31 16.57
C LEU A 301 12.88 -14.67 16.69
N GLU A 302 14.16 -14.78 16.35
CA GLU A 302 14.94 -16.00 16.58
C GLU A 302 15.18 -16.25 18.07
N ASP A 303 15.28 -15.20 18.91
CA ASP A 303 15.46 -15.31 20.35
C ASP A 303 14.14 -15.50 21.14
N LYS A 304 13.01 -15.01 20.63
CA LYS A 304 11.71 -15.11 21.34
C LYS A 304 11.02 -16.46 21.21
N THR A 305 11.45 -17.32 20.30
CA THR A 305 10.91 -18.69 20.16
C THR A 305 11.59 -19.71 21.08
N ARG A 306 12.61 -19.32 21.84
CA ARG A 306 13.14 -20.15 22.91
C ARG A 306 12.26 -20.02 24.16
N LEU A 307 11.32 -20.94 24.33
CA LEU A 307 10.70 -21.20 25.61
C LEU A 307 11.83 -21.40 26.63
N ARG A 308 12.09 -20.42 27.49
CA ARG A 308 12.93 -20.59 28.66
C ARG A 308 12.37 -21.78 29.44
N GLY A 309 13.07 -22.87 29.42
CA GLY A 309 12.72 -24.05 30.19
C GLY A 309 12.47 -23.62 31.65
N VAL A 310 11.29 -23.93 32.15
CA VAL A 310 10.93 -23.71 33.55
C VAL A 310 11.91 -24.50 34.37
N THR A 311 12.84 -23.81 35.03
CA THR A 311 13.75 -24.45 36.00
C THR A 311 12.89 -24.93 37.17
N PRO A 312 12.80 -26.24 37.45
CA PRO A 312 11.99 -26.71 38.56
C PRO A 312 12.61 -26.17 39.85
N VAL A 313 11.87 -25.35 40.57
CA VAL A 313 12.22 -24.88 41.92
C VAL A 313 12.17 -26.10 42.82
N GLN A 314 13.33 -26.68 43.15
CA GLN A 314 13.42 -27.68 44.20
C GLN A 314 13.08 -27.02 45.53
N ALA A 315 11.92 -27.36 46.07
CA ALA A 315 11.51 -27.00 47.41
C ALA A 315 12.47 -27.66 48.41
N SER A 316 13.42 -26.90 48.92
CA SER A 316 14.27 -27.32 50.04
C SER A 316 13.39 -27.48 51.29
N ARG A 317 13.18 -28.74 51.70
CA ARG A 317 12.60 -29.09 52.98
C ARG A 317 13.42 -28.47 54.08
N ARG A 318 12.92 -27.40 54.71
CA ARG A 318 13.45 -26.83 55.96
C ARG A 318 13.30 -27.87 57.07
N ARG A 319 14.36 -28.55 57.41
CA ARG A 319 14.47 -29.40 58.58
C ARG A 319 14.46 -28.50 59.82
N ARG A 320 13.37 -28.55 60.58
CA ARG A 320 13.29 -28.01 61.95
C ARG A 320 14.38 -28.67 62.79
N ARG A 321 15.33 -27.90 63.31
CA ARG A 321 16.15 -28.26 64.42
C ARG A 321 15.78 -27.40 65.61
N ARG A 322 15.40 -28.09 66.69
CA ARG A 322 14.98 -27.54 67.99
C ARG A 322 16.16 -26.85 68.71
N LEU A 323 15.77 -25.84 69.45
CA LEU A 323 16.43 -25.17 70.59
C LEU A 323 17.45 -25.97 71.36
N ALA A 324 18.60 -25.36 71.65
CA ALA A 324 19.28 -25.44 72.92
C ALA A 324 19.93 -24.10 73.22
N THR A 325 19.76 -23.67 74.40
CA THR A 325 19.87 -22.52 75.21
C THR A 325 21.31 -22.12 75.55
N GLU A 326 21.49 -20.89 76.02
CA GLU A 326 22.56 -20.34 76.89
C GLU A 326 23.85 -19.85 76.19
N ALA A 327 24.23 -18.71 76.35
CA ALA A 327 24.40 -17.72 77.38
C ALA A 327 25.80 -17.13 77.28
N GLN A 328 25.86 -15.86 77.56
CA GLN A 328 27.00 -15.07 78.08
C GLN A 328 28.14 -14.69 77.13
N VAL A 329 28.64 -13.56 77.06
CA VAL A 329 28.77 -12.34 77.88
C VAL A 329 29.94 -11.54 77.27
N GLN A 330 29.80 -10.24 77.19
CA GLN A 330 30.84 -9.18 77.33
C GLN A 330 32.12 -9.31 76.46
N ALA A 331 32.72 -8.30 76.02
CA ALA A 331 32.78 -6.87 76.34
C ALA A 331 33.67 -6.11 75.33
N GLN A 332 33.33 -4.92 75.14
CA GLN A 332 34.17 -3.71 75.27
C GLN A 332 35.26 -3.37 74.24
N HIS A 333 35.10 -2.11 73.89
CA HIS A 333 36.13 -1.10 73.57
C HIS A 333 36.83 -1.24 72.24
N GLY A 334 37.00 -0.23 71.50
CA GLY A 334 36.98 1.22 71.67
C GLY A 334 37.87 1.83 70.60
N GLY A 335 37.57 3.05 70.27
CA GLY A 335 38.58 3.99 69.77
C GLY A 335 38.70 4.05 68.24
N SER A 336 38.17 4.98 67.59
CA SER A 336 38.47 6.45 67.48
C SER A 336 39.60 6.76 66.49
N LEU A 337 39.25 7.74 65.67
CA LEU A 337 40.13 8.79 65.13
C LEU A 337 40.91 8.46 63.83
N GLN A 338 40.48 9.15 62.81
CA GLN A 338 40.98 10.47 62.33
C GLN A 338 42.01 10.41 61.20
N GLN A 339 41.64 11.19 60.25
CA GLN A 339 42.49 12.13 59.49
C GLN A 339 43.41 11.58 58.41
N SER A 340 43.16 12.03 57.27
CA SER A 340 43.58 13.24 56.55
C SER A 340 44.53 12.96 55.38
N ARG A 341 44.20 13.59 54.32
CA ARG A 341 45.09 14.28 53.34
C ARG A 341 46.24 13.50 52.71
N ALA A 342 46.20 13.39 51.41
CA ALA A 342 47.12 14.17 50.59
C ALA A 342 46.98 13.83 49.10
N VAL A 343 46.80 14.83 48.31
CA VAL A 343 47.10 14.92 46.88
C VAL A 343 48.62 14.98 46.75
N PRO A 344 49.20 14.41 45.74
CA PRO A 344 50.10 15.22 44.91
C PRO A 344 49.79 15.17 43.43
N ARG A 345 49.90 16.38 42.87
CA ARG A 345 50.15 16.68 41.47
C ARG A 345 51.48 16.13 41.02
N SER A 346 51.56 15.70 39.78
CA SER A 346 52.53 16.18 38.77
C SER A 346 52.54 15.23 37.58
N THR A 347 52.48 15.83 36.52
CA THR A 347 53.33 16.11 35.34
C THR A 347 53.13 15.12 34.23
N GLY A 348 52.60 15.58 33.27
CA GLY A 348 52.82 15.79 31.84
C GLY A 348 53.71 14.79 31.11
N THR A 349 53.15 14.21 30.05
CA THR A 349 53.89 13.97 28.84
C THR A 349 52.96 14.03 27.65
N ARG A 350 53.45 14.66 26.59
CA ARG A 350 52.86 15.05 25.33
C ARG A 350 52.72 13.87 24.34
N PRO A 351 52.10 14.08 23.20
CA PRO A 351 51.33 13.07 22.47
C PRO A 351 52.13 12.36 21.39
N ALA A 352 51.79 11.11 21.10
CA ALA A 352 52.28 10.40 19.93
C ALA A 352 51.14 9.85 19.06
N ARG A 353 51.10 10.47 17.89
CA ARG A 353 50.82 9.81 16.62
C ARG A 353 49.37 9.39 16.30
N ARG A 354 48.55 10.38 15.87
CA ARG A 354 47.44 10.22 14.95
C ARG A 354 47.93 9.85 13.52
N ARG A 355 48.39 8.65 13.26
CA ARG A 355 48.66 8.18 11.89
C ARG A 355 48.05 6.82 11.57
N SER A 356 47.56 6.07 12.54
CA SER A 356 47.01 4.71 12.34
C SER A 356 45.48 4.69 12.01
N VAL A 357 44.72 5.72 12.36
CA VAL A 357 43.25 5.74 12.11
C VAL A 357 42.95 6.03 10.62
N LEU A 358 43.71 6.90 9.97
CA LEU A 358 43.49 7.25 8.56
C LEU A 358 43.82 6.07 7.60
N VAL A 359 44.78 5.22 7.92
CA VAL A 359 45.13 4.06 7.10
C VAL A 359 44.06 2.98 7.25
N MET A 360 43.45 2.83 8.45
CA MET A 360 42.42 1.83 8.70
C MET A 360 41.11 2.20 8.05
N THR A 361 40.74 3.49 7.98
CA THR A 361 39.55 3.97 7.27
C THR A 361 39.67 3.81 5.74
N TRP A 362 40.82 4.06 5.16
CA TRP A 362 41.04 3.85 3.72
C TRP A 362 41.05 2.33 3.36
N ALA A 363 41.53 1.47 4.23
CA ALA A 363 41.49 0.03 4.03
C ALA A 363 40.03 -0.50 4.05
N LEU A 364 39.16 0.01 4.96
CA LEU A 364 37.75 -0.35 5.01
C LEU A 364 36.97 0.13 3.77
N VAL A 365 37.26 1.34 3.29
CA VAL A 365 36.67 1.87 2.05
C VAL A 365 37.06 1.04 0.84
N ALA A 366 38.34 0.64 0.74
CA ALA A 366 38.80 -0.20 -0.36
C ALA A 366 38.14 -1.59 -0.36
N VAL A 367 37.97 -2.21 0.82
CA VAL A 367 37.28 -3.50 0.95
C VAL A 367 35.79 -3.39 0.59
N SER A 368 35.14 -2.28 0.97
CA SER A 368 33.75 -2.03 0.62
C SER A 368 33.54 -1.84 -0.90
N VAL A 369 34.43 -1.10 -1.58
CA VAL A 369 34.35 -0.91 -3.02
C VAL A 369 34.58 -2.23 -3.78
N VAL A 370 35.52 -3.05 -3.33
CA VAL A 370 35.76 -4.39 -3.93
C VAL A 370 34.55 -5.32 -3.67
N GLY A 371 33.93 -5.27 -2.48
CA GLY A 371 32.73 -6.04 -2.16
C GLY A 371 31.53 -5.65 -3.04
N ILE A 372 31.30 -4.36 -3.26
CA ILE A 372 30.25 -3.85 -4.14
C ILE A 372 30.52 -4.23 -5.61
N GLY A 373 31.75 -4.15 -6.05
CA GLY A 373 32.16 -4.57 -7.39
C GLY A 373 31.94 -6.06 -7.65
N LEU A 374 32.26 -6.92 -6.68
CA LEU A 374 32.02 -8.37 -6.76
C LEU A 374 30.52 -8.71 -6.71
N ALA A 375 29.73 -8.01 -5.89
CA ALA A 375 28.29 -8.19 -5.85
C ALA A 375 27.62 -7.77 -7.16
N ALA A 376 28.05 -6.65 -7.76
CA ALA A 376 27.55 -6.19 -9.06
C ALA A 376 27.96 -7.15 -10.19
N ALA A 377 29.16 -7.70 -10.16
CA ALA A 377 29.60 -8.71 -11.13
C ALA A 377 28.81 -10.03 -10.97
N ALA A 378 28.55 -10.47 -9.73
CA ALA A 378 27.76 -11.67 -9.46
C ALA A 378 26.30 -11.51 -9.91
N THR A 379 25.67 -10.35 -9.68
CA THR A 379 24.32 -10.06 -10.18
C THR A 379 24.27 -9.99 -11.70
N LEU A 380 25.28 -9.41 -12.35
CA LEU A 380 25.38 -9.35 -13.81
C LEU A 380 25.54 -10.75 -14.43
N VAL A 381 26.31 -11.63 -13.79
CA VAL A 381 26.46 -13.04 -14.21
C VAL A 381 25.17 -13.83 -13.99
N LEU A 382 24.47 -13.62 -12.86
CA LEU A 382 23.19 -14.26 -12.61
C LEU A 382 22.12 -13.83 -13.60
N VAL A 383 22.00 -12.53 -13.89
CA VAL A 383 21.05 -12.00 -14.89
C VAL A 383 21.36 -12.53 -16.29
N ARG A 384 22.65 -12.66 -16.66
CA ARG A 384 23.02 -13.28 -17.95
C ARG A 384 22.76 -14.79 -18.00
N SER A 385 22.89 -15.51 -16.89
CA SER A 385 22.65 -16.97 -16.89
C SER A 385 21.18 -17.34 -16.97
N THR A 386 20.25 -16.46 -16.55
CA THR A 386 18.80 -16.71 -16.64
C THR A 386 18.22 -16.41 -18.03
N SER A 387 18.85 -15.51 -18.82
CA SER A 387 18.38 -15.16 -20.16
C SER A 387 18.86 -16.12 -21.26
N THR A 388 19.87 -16.95 -21.01
CA THR A 388 20.44 -17.90 -22.01
C THR A 388 19.67 -19.21 -22.11
N ASP A 389 18.69 -19.47 -21.25
CA ASP A 389 17.95 -20.75 -21.24
C ASP A 389 16.56 -20.66 -21.91
N ILE A 390 16.15 -19.48 -22.41
CA ILE A 390 14.89 -19.28 -23.13
C ILE A 390 15.18 -19.36 -24.63
N PRO A 391 14.55 -20.31 -25.35
CA PRO A 391 14.83 -20.51 -26.75
C PRO A 391 14.31 -19.34 -27.61
N ARG A 392 14.97 -19.10 -28.75
CA ARG A 392 14.56 -18.13 -29.75
C ARG A 392 13.74 -18.79 -30.82
N VAL A 393 12.65 -18.17 -31.26
CA VAL A 393 11.93 -18.56 -32.46
C VAL A 393 12.79 -18.23 -33.71
N ALA A 394 13.20 -19.22 -34.47
CA ALA A 394 14.16 -19.03 -35.56
C ALA A 394 13.50 -18.45 -36.80
N ASP A 395 12.45 -19.10 -37.29
CA ASP A 395 11.82 -18.80 -38.58
C ASP A 395 10.32 -18.57 -38.37
N VAL A 396 9.86 -17.36 -38.74
CA VAL A 396 8.44 -17.04 -38.83
C VAL A 396 8.08 -16.98 -40.31
N ALA A 397 7.15 -17.83 -40.73
CA ALA A 397 6.63 -17.85 -42.09
C ALA A 397 5.29 -17.12 -42.15
N SER A 398 4.99 -16.43 -43.24
CA SER A 398 3.74 -15.75 -43.47
C SER A 398 3.03 -16.30 -44.71
N SER A 399 1.71 -16.33 -44.67
CA SER A 399 0.85 -16.67 -45.82
C SER A 399 -0.40 -15.80 -45.81
N SER A 400 -0.87 -15.37 -46.96
CA SER A 400 -2.10 -14.57 -47.10
C SER A 400 -3.28 -15.52 -47.33
N ASP A 401 -4.39 -15.32 -46.61
CA ASP A 401 -5.66 -16.04 -46.76
C ASP A 401 -6.79 -15.01 -46.87
N GLY A 402 -7.06 -14.58 -48.11
CA GLY A 402 -8.04 -13.54 -48.40
C GLY A 402 -7.70 -12.22 -47.70
N SER A 403 -8.57 -11.74 -46.81
CA SER A 403 -8.42 -10.47 -46.07
C SER A 403 -7.53 -10.59 -44.82
N SER A 404 -6.95 -11.75 -44.52
CA SER A 404 -6.10 -11.94 -43.31
C SER A 404 -4.70 -12.45 -43.68
N VAL A 405 -3.73 -12.15 -42.83
CA VAL A 405 -2.36 -12.68 -42.88
C VAL A 405 -2.19 -13.70 -41.77
N VAL A 406 -1.72 -14.86 -42.12
CA VAL A 406 -1.43 -15.95 -41.19
C VAL A 406 0.06 -16.08 -41.02
N PHE A 407 0.56 -15.94 -39.80
CA PHE A 407 1.94 -16.19 -39.43
C PHE A 407 2.04 -17.52 -38.70
N THR A 408 3.03 -18.33 -39.06
CA THR A 408 3.32 -19.61 -38.42
C THR A 408 4.80 -19.77 -38.14
N TRP A 409 5.14 -20.52 -37.11
CA TRP A 409 6.53 -20.80 -36.73
C TRP A 409 6.64 -22.21 -36.15
N SER A 410 7.85 -22.75 -36.13
CA SER A 410 8.13 -24.05 -35.50
C SER A 410 8.38 -23.90 -34.03
N ASP A 411 8.00 -24.89 -33.22
CA ASP A 411 8.29 -24.94 -31.79
C ASP A 411 9.82 -24.93 -31.53
N PRO A 412 10.37 -23.92 -30.86
CA PRO A 412 11.79 -23.84 -30.57
C PRO A 412 12.24 -24.71 -29.40
N GLY A 413 11.38 -25.56 -28.84
CA GLY A 413 11.62 -26.39 -27.66
C GLY A 413 11.03 -25.81 -26.41
N LEU A 414 9.74 -25.50 -26.39
CA LEU A 414 9.01 -24.99 -25.25
C LEU A 414 8.97 -25.99 -24.09
N ARG A 415 9.03 -25.48 -22.86
CA ARG A 415 8.74 -26.22 -21.63
C ARG A 415 7.30 -26.00 -21.20
N ALA A 416 6.78 -26.89 -20.34
CA ALA A 416 5.44 -26.73 -19.80
C ALA A 416 5.32 -25.39 -19.04
N GLY A 417 4.39 -24.53 -19.48
CA GLY A 417 4.18 -23.18 -18.94
C GLY A 417 4.84 -22.04 -19.73
N ASP A 418 5.61 -22.34 -20.79
CA ASP A 418 6.10 -21.33 -21.73
C ASP A 418 4.98 -20.86 -22.66
N THR A 419 5.05 -19.60 -23.09
CA THR A 419 4.08 -18.99 -24.01
C THR A 419 4.81 -18.15 -25.04
N TYR A 420 4.19 -17.95 -26.20
CA TYR A 420 4.66 -17.00 -27.20
C TYR A 420 4.10 -15.61 -26.92
N VAL A 421 4.93 -14.59 -27.07
CA VAL A 421 4.54 -13.17 -27.07
C VAL A 421 4.77 -12.65 -28.49
N ILE A 422 3.70 -12.24 -29.14
CA ILE A 422 3.69 -11.68 -30.48
C ILE A 422 3.56 -10.18 -30.38
N SER A 423 4.47 -9.43 -30.99
CA SER A 423 4.42 -7.97 -31.06
C SER A 423 4.11 -7.53 -32.49
N THR A 424 3.06 -6.74 -32.66
CA THR A 424 2.63 -6.11 -33.91
C THR A 424 2.70 -4.61 -33.74
N GLY A 425 3.89 -4.01 -34.06
CA GLY A 425 4.10 -2.59 -33.79
C GLY A 425 3.95 -2.23 -32.31
N GLU A 426 2.90 -1.48 -31.95
CA GLU A 426 2.64 -1.04 -30.56
C GLU A 426 1.83 -2.06 -29.72
N GLN A 427 1.27 -3.10 -30.34
CA GLN A 427 0.44 -4.09 -29.64
C GLN A 427 1.19 -5.37 -29.39
N THR A 428 0.98 -5.97 -28.23
CA THR A 428 1.52 -7.29 -27.87
C THR A 428 0.41 -8.23 -27.48
N SER A 429 0.45 -9.48 -27.98
CA SER A 429 -0.47 -10.55 -27.59
C SER A 429 0.30 -11.76 -27.09
N GLN A 430 -0.25 -12.49 -26.12
CA GLN A 430 0.36 -13.70 -25.55
C GLN A 430 -0.52 -14.91 -25.85
N GLN A 431 0.10 -15.99 -26.35
CA GLN A 431 -0.60 -17.24 -26.69
C GLN A 431 0.31 -18.45 -26.58
N SER A 432 -0.26 -19.65 -26.58
CA SER A 432 0.47 -20.93 -26.62
C SER A 432 0.48 -21.57 -27.99
N ALA A 433 -0.28 -21.05 -28.96
CA ALA A 433 -0.31 -21.57 -30.32
C ALA A 433 0.87 -21.05 -31.15
N ASP A 434 1.37 -21.86 -32.04
CA ASP A 434 2.44 -21.58 -32.99
C ASP A 434 1.94 -20.91 -34.31
N ARG A 435 0.75 -20.34 -34.25
CA ARG A 435 0.05 -19.68 -35.36
C ARG A 435 -0.62 -18.40 -34.85
N PHE A 436 -0.42 -17.30 -35.59
CA PHE A 436 -1.07 -16.00 -35.32
C PHE A 436 -1.77 -15.52 -36.61
N VAL A 437 -3.02 -15.03 -36.47
CA VAL A 437 -3.81 -14.48 -37.57
C VAL A 437 -3.99 -12.97 -37.32
N ALA A 438 -3.52 -12.19 -38.26
CA ALA A 438 -3.70 -10.74 -38.26
C ALA A 438 -4.69 -10.35 -39.36
N THR A 439 -5.67 -9.49 -39.01
CA THR A 439 -6.61 -8.91 -40.00
C THR A 439 -6.32 -7.40 -40.02
N PRO A 440 -5.65 -6.90 -41.07
CA PRO A 440 -5.41 -5.43 -41.17
C PRO A 440 -6.72 -4.67 -41.36
N ALA A 441 -6.72 -3.38 -40.99
CA ALA A 441 -7.90 -2.52 -41.07
C ALA A 441 -8.29 -2.23 -42.53
N ASP A 442 -7.30 -2.05 -43.41
CA ASP A 442 -7.50 -1.81 -44.83
C ASP A 442 -6.86 -2.90 -45.72
N PRO A 443 -7.51 -3.30 -46.80
CA PRO A 443 -6.93 -4.24 -47.76
C PRO A 443 -5.65 -3.68 -48.41
N GLY A 444 -4.54 -4.38 -48.21
CA GLY A 444 -3.23 -3.96 -48.76
C GLY A 444 -2.28 -3.39 -47.71
N ASP A 445 -2.72 -3.25 -46.49
CA ASP A 445 -1.83 -2.86 -45.39
C ASP A 445 -0.82 -3.96 -45.05
N GLU A 446 0.39 -3.58 -44.76
CA GLU A 446 1.46 -4.46 -44.33
C GLU A 446 1.42 -4.69 -42.83
N VAL A 447 1.35 -5.94 -42.40
CA VAL A 447 1.44 -6.31 -40.97
C VAL A 447 2.80 -6.94 -40.71
N CYS A 448 3.56 -6.35 -39.78
CA CYS A 448 4.85 -6.86 -39.33
C CYS A 448 4.70 -7.45 -37.92
N ILE A 449 5.30 -8.63 -37.69
CA ILE A 449 5.31 -9.25 -36.36
C ILE A 449 6.72 -9.67 -35.93
N THR A 450 6.95 -9.65 -34.61
CA THR A 450 8.06 -10.37 -33.96
C THR A 450 7.51 -11.32 -32.92
N VAL A 451 8.14 -12.47 -32.75
CA VAL A 451 7.72 -13.50 -31.80
C VAL A 451 8.82 -13.74 -30.78
N THR A 452 8.49 -13.72 -29.51
CA THR A 452 9.38 -14.04 -28.38
C THR A 452 8.80 -15.16 -27.54
N VAL A 453 9.63 -15.93 -26.84
CA VAL A 453 9.18 -16.93 -25.86
C VAL A 453 9.21 -16.29 -24.48
N SER A 454 8.12 -16.43 -23.71
CA SER A 454 8.03 -16.02 -22.31
C SER A 454 8.03 -17.24 -21.40
N ARG A 455 8.90 -17.23 -20.38
CA ARG A 455 9.07 -18.27 -19.36
C ARG A 455 9.05 -17.65 -17.98
N GLY A 456 8.01 -17.91 -17.20
CA GLY A 456 7.92 -17.40 -15.82
C GLY A 456 8.00 -15.88 -15.68
N GLY A 457 7.50 -15.13 -16.68
CA GLY A 457 7.55 -13.65 -16.70
C GLY A 457 8.84 -13.06 -17.30
N ALA A 458 9.85 -13.88 -17.64
CA ALA A 458 11.03 -13.43 -18.37
C ALA A 458 10.83 -13.68 -19.88
N THR A 459 11.20 -12.70 -20.72
CA THR A 459 11.14 -12.80 -22.18
C THR A 459 12.49 -13.17 -22.76
N GLY A 460 12.50 -14.14 -23.70
CA GLY A 460 13.68 -14.53 -24.45
C GLY A 460 14.03 -13.56 -25.59
N PRO A 461 15.02 -13.90 -26.43
CA PRO A 461 15.37 -13.11 -27.60
C PRO A 461 14.25 -13.15 -28.64
N ALA A 462 13.97 -11.98 -29.26
CA ALA A 462 12.95 -11.86 -30.31
C ALA A 462 13.37 -12.59 -31.59
N SER A 463 12.40 -13.11 -32.36
CA SER A 463 12.59 -13.57 -33.74
C SER A 463 13.07 -12.42 -34.64
N ASN A 464 13.44 -12.72 -35.85
CA ASN A 464 13.49 -11.70 -36.88
C ASN A 464 12.07 -11.19 -37.15
N GLU A 465 11.97 -9.90 -37.47
CA GLU A 465 10.70 -9.32 -37.90
C GLU A 465 10.29 -9.92 -39.23
N ASN A 466 9.02 -10.34 -39.33
CA ASN A 466 8.42 -10.83 -40.56
C ASN A 466 7.20 -9.98 -40.91
N CYS A 467 7.16 -9.48 -42.14
CA CYS A 467 6.11 -8.59 -42.64
C CYS A 467 5.39 -9.26 -43.82
N ALA A 468 4.07 -9.09 -43.88
CA ALA A 468 3.27 -9.56 -45.00
C ALA A 468 2.02 -8.70 -45.20
N THR A 469 1.55 -8.63 -46.44
CA THR A 469 0.34 -7.89 -46.84
C THR A 469 -0.83 -8.83 -47.03
N ALA A 470 -2.04 -8.43 -46.63
CA ALA A 470 -3.26 -9.16 -46.97
C ALA A 470 -3.54 -9.03 -48.48
N GLY A 471 -3.85 -10.14 -49.11
CA GLY A 471 -4.20 -10.15 -50.55
C GLY A 471 -5.46 -9.34 -50.81
N GLN A 472 -5.52 -8.64 -51.95
CA GLN A 472 -6.79 -8.11 -52.47
C GLN A 472 -7.60 -9.34 -52.96
N GLY A 473 -8.71 -9.64 -52.24
CA GLY A 473 -9.65 -10.68 -52.59
C GLY A 473 -10.51 -10.33 -53.81
#